data_6fb8bf0b204a86caf3302cd5bb3b4574
#
_entry.id   6fb8bf0b204a86caf3302cd5bb3b4574
#
_cell.length_a   1.000
_cell.length_b   1.000
_cell.length_c   1.000
_cell.angle_alpha   90.00
_cell.angle_beta   90.00
_cell.angle_gamma   90.00
#
_symmetry.space_group_name_H-M   'P 1'
#
loop_
_entity.id
_entity.type
_entity.pdbx_description
1 polymer ?
#
loop_
_entity_poly.entity_id
_entity_poly.type
_entity_poly.pdbx_seq_one_letter_code
_entity_poly.pdbx_strand_id
1 'polypeptide(L)'
;VQKIITEGGRARGVLTADGREITAKCVAANVHPQILLQKLLDEKMLEPPEQRRIEGYRSHSATFRMNVALSELPQFTSMAGRGEEHFMGAIEVSPSLQYIQNAYYDTRQQGWAKKPVISMQVPSTQDKSLAPEGGHVASLFCQHFQRHLPDGRSWDEVKHEVADMIIDTIDNYAPNFKASVVGRQ
;
A
#
# COMPACT_ATOMS: atom_id res chain seq x y z
N VAL A 1 8.58 -3.74 18.22
CA VAL A 1 8.30 -3.00 19.47
C VAL A 1 7.12 -3.65 20.16
N GLN A 2 7.26 -3.92 21.44
CA GLN A 2 6.22 -4.54 22.28
C GLN A 2 5.44 -3.46 23.06
N LYS A 3 6.13 -2.43 23.52
CA LYS A 3 5.55 -1.37 24.35
C LYS A 3 6.31 -0.06 24.18
N ILE A 4 5.62 1.07 24.33
CA ILE A 4 6.24 2.38 24.53
C ILE A 4 6.40 2.61 26.03
N ILE A 5 7.63 2.89 26.45
CA ILE A 5 7.95 3.20 27.85
C ILE A 5 7.55 4.65 28.11
N THR A 6 6.73 4.85 29.13
CA THR A 6 6.23 6.18 29.52
C THR A 6 6.53 6.46 30.98
N GLU A 7 6.90 7.70 31.30
CA GLU A 7 7.13 8.19 32.66
C GLU A 7 6.64 9.62 32.76
N GLY A 8 5.85 9.93 33.78
CA GLY A 8 5.30 11.26 33.99
C GLY A 8 4.49 11.80 32.81
N GLY A 9 3.75 10.95 32.10
CA GLY A 9 2.95 11.32 30.94
C GLY A 9 3.75 11.55 29.64
N ARG A 10 5.04 11.18 29.60
CA ARG A 10 5.92 11.36 28.45
C ARG A 10 6.53 10.04 27.98
N ALA A 11 6.69 9.87 26.66
CA ALA A 11 7.45 8.78 26.11
C ALA A 11 8.93 8.92 26.49
N ARG A 12 9.56 7.80 26.90
CA ARG A 12 10.97 7.70 27.30
C ARG A 12 11.76 6.73 26.44
N GLY A 13 11.06 5.92 25.65
CA GLY A 13 11.70 4.89 24.83
C GLY A 13 10.72 3.81 24.44
N VAL A 14 11.26 2.69 24.03
CA VAL A 14 10.49 1.51 23.62
C VAL A 14 11.07 0.23 24.23
N LEU A 15 10.20 -0.73 24.49
CA LEU A 15 10.54 -2.10 24.80
C LEU A 15 10.39 -2.96 23.55
N THR A 16 11.42 -3.67 23.15
CA THR A 16 11.39 -4.61 22.02
C THR A 16 10.91 -5.99 22.43
N ALA A 17 10.50 -6.83 21.49
CA ALA A 17 9.98 -8.17 21.76
C ALA A 17 11.02 -9.12 22.37
N ASP A 18 12.31 -8.85 22.17
CA ASP A 18 13.44 -9.57 22.78
C ASP A 18 13.83 -9.04 24.18
N GLY A 19 13.00 -8.13 24.75
CA GLY A 19 13.17 -7.61 26.11
C GLY A 19 14.17 -6.46 26.25
N ARG A 20 14.74 -5.92 25.16
CA ARG A 20 15.63 -4.76 25.24
C ARG A 20 14.85 -3.46 25.39
N GLU A 21 15.33 -2.61 26.28
CA GLU A 21 14.86 -1.23 26.40
C GLU A 21 15.75 -0.29 25.59
N ILE A 22 15.13 0.51 24.74
CA ILE A 22 15.81 1.54 23.95
C ILE A 22 15.26 2.89 24.41
N THR A 23 16.09 3.66 25.11
CA THR A 23 15.73 5.00 25.57
C THR A 23 15.81 6.04 24.47
N ALA A 24 14.88 6.98 24.45
CA ALA A 24 14.83 8.06 23.48
C ALA A 24 14.12 9.30 24.06
N LYS A 25 14.51 10.49 23.58
CA LYS A 25 13.84 11.76 23.91
C LYS A 25 12.49 11.90 23.22
N CYS A 26 12.31 11.21 22.10
CA CYS A 26 11.09 11.21 21.29
C CYS A 26 10.89 9.83 20.65
N VAL A 27 9.65 9.39 20.54
CA VAL A 27 9.26 8.15 19.84
C VAL A 27 8.34 8.52 18.70
N ALA A 28 8.77 8.30 17.46
CA ALA A 28 7.94 8.45 16.28
C ALA A 28 7.31 7.10 15.92
N ALA A 29 5.98 7.07 15.79
CA ALA A 29 5.24 5.85 15.50
C ALA A 29 4.43 6.03 14.20
N ASN A 30 4.72 5.21 13.20
CA ASN A 30 3.97 5.15 11.93
C ASN A 30 3.06 3.91 11.84
N VAL A 31 2.66 3.38 12.99
CA VAL A 31 1.71 2.26 13.09
C VAL A 31 0.28 2.76 13.13
N HIS A 32 -0.67 1.86 12.85
CA HIS A 32 -2.09 2.19 12.93
C HIS A 32 -2.47 2.75 14.32
N PRO A 33 -3.28 3.83 14.39
CA PRO A 33 -3.62 4.49 15.66
C PRO A 33 -4.17 3.55 16.74
N GLN A 34 -5.00 2.56 16.38
CA GLN A 34 -5.49 1.57 17.35
C GLN A 34 -4.37 0.68 17.88
N ILE A 35 -3.38 0.31 17.05
CA ILE A 35 -2.21 -0.46 17.53
C ILE A 35 -1.40 0.38 18.51
N LEU A 36 -1.12 1.65 18.15
CA LEU A 36 -0.39 2.57 19.02
C LEU A 36 -1.08 2.74 20.37
N LEU A 37 -2.35 3.08 20.34
CA LEU A 37 -3.07 3.56 21.53
C LEU A 37 -3.68 2.44 22.37
N GLN A 38 -3.98 1.26 21.77
CA GLN A 38 -4.59 0.14 22.50
C GLN A 38 -3.59 -0.99 22.83
N LYS A 39 -2.44 -1.07 22.10
CA LYS A 39 -1.49 -2.17 22.30
C LYS A 39 -0.12 -1.73 22.77
N LEU A 40 0.38 -0.57 22.28
CA LEU A 40 1.74 -0.12 22.57
C LEU A 40 1.82 0.86 23.74
N LEU A 41 0.75 1.59 24.02
CA LEU A 41 0.63 2.46 25.20
C LEU A 41 -0.11 1.76 26.32
N ASP A 42 0.12 2.20 27.55
CA ASP A 42 -0.66 1.77 28.72
C ASP A 42 -2.08 2.39 28.61
N GLU A 43 -3.13 1.57 28.80
CA GLU A 43 -4.53 2.02 28.75
C GLU A 43 -4.83 3.22 29.67
N LYS A 44 -4.11 3.30 30.79
CA LYS A 44 -4.24 4.42 31.75
C LYS A 44 -3.75 5.77 31.23
N MET A 45 -3.09 5.77 30.05
CA MET A 45 -2.59 7.00 29.42
C MET A 45 -3.66 7.75 28.62
N LEU A 46 -4.80 7.12 28.35
CA LEU A 46 -5.89 7.72 27.57
C LEU A 46 -7.07 8.06 28.49
N GLU A 47 -7.57 9.28 28.38
CA GLU A 47 -8.82 9.68 28.99
C GLU A 47 -10.01 8.94 28.37
N PRO A 48 -11.11 8.72 29.13
CA PRO A 48 -12.27 7.97 28.63
C PRO A 48 -12.88 8.47 27.30
N PRO A 49 -12.91 9.77 26.99
CA PRO A 49 -13.36 10.25 25.69
C PRO A 49 -12.45 9.82 24.54
N GLU A 50 -11.13 9.78 24.77
CA GLU A 50 -10.13 9.38 23.77
C GLU A 50 -10.21 7.87 23.51
N GLN A 51 -10.36 7.07 24.57
CA GLN A 51 -10.56 5.62 24.44
C GLN A 51 -11.76 5.31 23.55
N ARG A 52 -12.92 5.94 23.79
CA ARG A 52 -14.12 5.77 22.96
C ARG A 52 -13.91 6.18 21.50
N ARG A 53 -13.15 7.25 21.24
CA ARG A 53 -12.79 7.67 19.86
C ARG A 53 -11.96 6.62 19.16
N ILE A 54 -10.99 6.02 19.84
CA ILE A 54 -10.12 5.00 19.26
C ILE A 54 -10.85 3.68 19.06
N GLU A 55 -11.71 3.28 19.99
CA GLU A 55 -12.57 2.09 19.82
C GLU A 55 -13.52 2.24 18.62
N GLY A 56 -14.10 3.42 18.44
CA GLY A 56 -14.96 3.75 17.31
C GLY A 56 -14.23 4.06 16.01
N TYR A 57 -12.88 4.06 15.98
CA TYR A 57 -12.11 4.40 14.80
C TYR A 57 -12.30 3.35 13.70
N ARG A 58 -12.87 3.77 12.58
CA ARG A 58 -13.16 2.88 11.45
C ARG A 58 -12.06 3.00 10.40
N SER A 59 -11.44 1.88 10.08
CA SER A 59 -10.41 1.74 9.05
C SER A 59 -10.80 0.56 8.14
N HIS A 60 -11.71 0.82 7.21
CA HIS A 60 -12.31 -0.22 6.37
C HIS A 60 -11.71 -0.30 4.97
N SER A 61 -10.99 0.73 4.53
CA SER A 61 -10.32 0.73 3.24
C SER A 61 -8.97 0.04 3.36
N ALA A 62 -8.79 -1.02 2.58
CA ALA A 62 -7.48 -1.63 2.37
C ALA A 62 -6.96 -1.26 0.97
N THR A 63 -5.66 -1.46 0.78
CA THR A 63 -4.97 -1.30 -0.51
C THR A 63 -4.21 -2.58 -0.81
N PHE A 64 -4.12 -2.91 -2.09
CA PHE A 64 -3.20 -3.93 -2.55
C PHE A 64 -1.93 -3.23 -3.02
N ARG A 65 -0.84 -3.51 -2.34
CA ARG A 65 0.47 -2.96 -2.69
C ARG A 65 1.31 -4.05 -3.34
N MET A 66 1.89 -3.73 -4.50
CA MET A 66 2.74 -4.65 -5.23
C MET A 66 3.94 -3.90 -5.80
N ASN A 67 5.12 -4.46 -5.66
CA ASN A 67 6.30 -4.01 -6.39
C ASN A 67 6.58 -5.01 -7.51
N VAL A 68 6.95 -4.50 -8.67
CA VAL A 68 7.30 -5.31 -9.84
C VAL A 68 8.67 -4.92 -10.36
N ALA A 69 9.47 -5.93 -10.68
CA ALA A 69 10.71 -5.75 -11.43
C ALA A 69 10.39 -5.88 -12.92
N LEU A 70 10.90 -4.92 -13.71
CA LEU A 70 10.61 -4.78 -15.12
C LEU A 70 11.92 -4.86 -15.93
N SER A 71 11.89 -5.53 -17.10
CA SER A 71 13.00 -5.57 -18.05
C SER A 71 13.08 -4.32 -18.94
N GLU A 72 12.01 -3.53 -19.00
CA GLU A 72 11.91 -2.27 -19.75
C GLU A 72 10.83 -1.37 -19.14
N LEU A 73 10.80 -0.08 -19.52
CA LEU A 73 9.74 0.85 -19.09
C LEU A 73 8.40 0.54 -19.78
N PRO A 74 7.27 0.71 -19.07
CA PRO A 74 5.95 0.58 -19.64
C PRO A 74 5.71 1.62 -20.76
N GLN A 75 5.19 1.19 -21.90
CA GLN A 75 4.91 2.05 -23.04
C GLN A 75 3.43 2.41 -23.07
N PHE A 76 3.05 3.45 -22.35
CA PHE A 76 1.66 3.91 -22.31
C PHE A 76 1.21 4.45 -23.66
N THR A 77 0.12 3.89 -24.21
CA THR A 77 -0.43 4.31 -25.51
C THR A 77 -0.82 5.78 -25.54
N SER A 78 -1.28 6.33 -24.40
CA SER A 78 -1.60 7.76 -24.26
C SER A 78 -0.38 8.68 -24.28
N MET A 79 0.82 8.12 -24.11
CA MET A 79 2.10 8.85 -24.09
C MET A 79 2.99 8.54 -25.29
N ALA A 80 2.44 7.88 -26.31
CA ALA A 80 3.19 7.51 -27.51
C ALA A 80 3.86 8.74 -28.17
N GLY A 81 5.16 8.63 -28.47
CA GLY A 81 5.96 9.71 -29.05
C GLY A 81 6.37 10.82 -28.09
N ARG A 82 6.09 10.69 -26.80
CA ARG A 82 6.56 11.59 -25.74
C ARG A 82 7.81 11.00 -25.04
N GLY A 83 8.57 11.87 -24.37
CA GLY A 83 9.70 11.45 -23.54
C GLY A 83 9.26 10.71 -22.25
N GLU A 84 10.22 10.45 -21.37
CA GLU A 84 10.03 9.68 -20.14
C GLU A 84 9.66 10.56 -18.92
N GLU A 85 9.40 11.84 -19.10
CA GLU A 85 9.15 12.81 -18.02
C GLU A 85 7.92 12.42 -17.17
N HIS A 86 6.96 11.70 -17.74
CA HIS A 86 5.79 11.21 -17.01
C HIS A 86 6.13 10.19 -15.92
N PHE A 87 7.30 9.54 -15.97
CA PHE A 87 7.77 8.66 -14.90
C PHE A 87 8.37 9.40 -13.71
N MET A 88 8.56 10.72 -13.81
CA MET A 88 9.00 11.54 -12.67
C MET A 88 7.91 11.71 -11.60
N GLY A 89 6.68 11.37 -11.91
CA GLY A 89 5.53 11.46 -11.01
C GLY A 89 4.78 10.14 -10.83
N ALA A 90 3.59 10.23 -10.27
CA ALA A 90 2.66 9.10 -10.21
C ALA A 90 1.86 9.03 -11.52
N ILE A 91 1.69 7.81 -12.02
CA ILE A 91 0.85 7.49 -13.17
C ILE A 91 -0.44 6.85 -12.63
N GLU A 92 -1.58 7.47 -12.94
CA GLU A 92 -2.88 7.03 -12.44
C GLU A 92 -3.68 6.30 -13.52
N VAL A 93 -4.08 5.07 -13.23
CA VAL A 93 -5.06 4.33 -14.04
C VAL A 93 -6.43 4.50 -13.40
N SER A 94 -7.13 5.56 -13.82
CA SER A 94 -8.49 5.91 -13.38
C SER A 94 -9.20 6.77 -14.43
N PRO A 95 -9.54 6.20 -15.61
CA PRO A 95 -9.90 6.97 -16.82
C PRO A 95 -11.22 7.74 -16.71
N SER A 96 -12.06 7.45 -15.71
CA SER A 96 -13.33 8.17 -15.54
C SER A 96 -13.89 8.03 -14.11
N LEU A 97 -14.80 8.92 -13.72
CA LEU A 97 -15.54 8.82 -12.46
C LEU A 97 -16.32 7.51 -12.39
N GLN A 98 -16.91 7.05 -13.49
CA GLN A 98 -17.62 5.77 -13.56
C GLN A 98 -16.68 4.59 -13.27
N TYR A 99 -15.45 4.63 -13.76
CA TYR A 99 -14.43 3.60 -13.45
C TYR A 99 -14.16 3.53 -11.96
N ILE A 100 -13.94 4.67 -11.31
CA ILE A 100 -13.68 4.75 -9.86
C ILE A 100 -14.90 4.24 -9.06
N GLN A 101 -16.10 4.63 -9.49
CA GLN A 101 -17.34 4.20 -8.86
C GLN A 101 -17.55 2.68 -9.00
N ASN A 102 -17.29 2.11 -10.17
CA ASN A 102 -17.38 0.67 -10.40
C ASN A 102 -16.36 -0.09 -9.55
N ALA A 103 -15.12 0.39 -9.47
CA ALA A 103 -14.08 -0.19 -8.61
C ALA A 103 -14.54 -0.26 -7.14
N TYR A 104 -15.18 0.79 -6.63
CA TYR A 104 -15.74 0.80 -5.30
C TYR A 104 -16.88 -0.23 -5.12
N TYR A 105 -17.83 -0.31 -6.07
CA TYR A 105 -18.94 -1.24 -6.00
C TYR A 105 -18.49 -2.70 -6.11
N ASP A 106 -17.58 -3.02 -7.02
CA ASP A 106 -17.02 -4.38 -7.14
C ASP A 106 -16.40 -4.81 -5.80
N THR A 107 -15.63 -3.93 -5.19
CA THR A 107 -15.00 -4.20 -3.88
C THR A 107 -16.04 -4.51 -2.80
N ARG A 108 -17.16 -3.80 -2.79
CA ARG A 108 -18.26 -4.05 -1.83
C ARG A 108 -18.91 -5.41 -2.02
N GLN A 109 -18.92 -5.95 -3.24
CA GLN A 109 -19.56 -7.21 -3.58
C GLN A 109 -18.64 -8.42 -3.43
N GLN A 110 -17.40 -8.33 -3.90
CA GLN A 110 -16.50 -9.49 -3.98
C GLN A 110 -15.18 -9.34 -3.21
N GLY A 111 -14.93 -8.18 -2.58
CA GLY A 111 -13.74 -7.95 -1.76
C GLY A 111 -12.63 -7.17 -2.45
N TRP A 112 -12.62 -7.09 -3.78
CA TRP A 112 -11.69 -6.28 -4.58
C TRP A 112 -12.34 -5.76 -5.86
N ALA A 113 -11.76 -4.69 -6.41
CA ALA A 113 -12.19 -4.13 -7.69
C ALA A 113 -11.75 -5.03 -8.85
N LYS A 114 -12.64 -5.33 -9.79
CA LYS A 114 -12.31 -6.06 -11.04
C LYS A 114 -11.34 -5.27 -11.93
N LYS A 115 -11.46 -3.96 -11.87
CA LYS A 115 -10.56 -3.00 -12.52
C LYS A 115 -10.18 -1.96 -11.47
N PRO A 116 -9.09 -2.17 -10.72
CA PRO A 116 -8.72 -1.28 -9.63
C PRO A 116 -8.23 0.06 -10.13
N VAL A 117 -8.43 1.10 -9.33
CA VAL A 117 -7.68 2.34 -9.46
C VAL A 117 -6.24 2.03 -9.07
N ILE A 118 -5.28 2.35 -9.95
CA ILE A 118 -3.87 2.05 -9.74
C ILE A 118 -3.07 3.34 -9.80
N SER A 119 -2.34 3.63 -8.73
CA SER A 119 -1.29 4.64 -8.71
C SER A 119 0.06 3.94 -8.83
N MET A 120 0.77 4.20 -9.92
CA MET A 120 2.07 3.59 -10.23
C MET A 120 3.17 4.62 -10.16
N GLN A 121 4.28 4.26 -9.54
CA GLN A 121 5.53 5.02 -9.54
C GLN A 121 6.66 4.13 -10.04
N VAL A 122 7.61 4.71 -10.79
CA VAL A 122 8.80 4.00 -11.29
C VAL A 122 10.05 4.69 -10.72
N PRO A 123 10.37 4.48 -9.43
CA PRO A 123 11.44 5.23 -8.74
C PRO A 123 12.83 4.98 -9.35
N SER A 124 13.06 3.87 -10.03
CA SER A 124 14.32 3.59 -10.72
C SER A 124 14.63 4.53 -11.89
N THR A 125 13.68 5.33 -12.36
CA THR A 125 13.95 6.39 -13.34
C THR A 125 14.70 7.57 -12.71
N GLN A 126 14.51 7.76 -11.41
CA GLN A 126 15.17 8.84 -10.64
C GLN A 126 16.39 8.33 -9.88
N ASP A 127 16.31 7.13 -9.30
CA ASP A 127 17.39 6.47 -8.56
C ASP A 127 17.83 5.19 -9.27
N LYS A 128 18.92 5.27 -10.02
CA LYS A 128 19.47 4.15 -10.78
C LYS A 128 20.01 3.00 -9.91
N SER A 129 20.19 3.23 -8.60
CA SER A 129 20.64 2.17 -7.67
C SER A 129 19.57 1.11 -7.36
N LEU A 130 18.29 1.39 -7.68
CA LEU A 130 17.16 0.52 -7.37
C LEU A 130 16.98 -0.67 -8.33
N ALA A 131 17.65 -0.66 -9.48
CA ALA A 131 17.57 -1.72 -10.48
C ALA A 131 18.90 -1.90 -11.20
N PRO A 132 19.20 -3.09 -11.74
CA PRO A 132 20.36 -3.28 -12.63
C PRO A 132 20.20 -2.44 -13.91
N GLU A 133 21.33 -2.27 -14.63
CA GLU A 133 21.34 -1.54 -15.90
C GLU A 133 20.30 -2.12 -16.88
N GLY A 134 19.48 -1.26 -17.46
CA GLY A 134 18.38 -1.62 -18.36
C GLY A 134 17.12 -2.14 -17.65
N GLY A 135 17.18 -2.45 -16.36
CA GLY A 135 16.04 -2.88 -15.57
C GLY A 135 15.35 -1.73 -14.84
N HIS A 136 14.11 -1.96 -14.41
CA HIS A 136 13.33 -0.98 -13.67
C HIS A 136 12.56 -1.63 -12.51
N VAL A 137 12.11 -0.79 -11.57
CA VAL A 137 11.18 -1.19 -10.50
C VAL A 137 10.00 -0.26 -10.53
N ALA A 138 8.80 -0.83 -10.54
CA ALA A 138 7.57 -0.08 -10.36
C ALA A 138 6.90 -0.46 -9.03
N SER A 139 6.39 0.54 -8.32
CA SER A 139 5.58 0.37 -7.11
C SER A 139 4.13 0.70 -7.43
N LEU A 140 3.25 -0.27 -7.20
CA LEU A 140 1.82 -0.18 -7.51
C LEU A 140 1.04 -0.04 -6.20
N PHE A 141 0.23 1.01 -6.13
CA PHE A 141 -0.71 1.26 -5.04
C PHE A 141 -2.13 1.14 -5.60
N CYS A 142 -2.81 0.04 -5.30
CA CYS A 142 -4.07 -0.30 -5.93
C CYS A 142 -5.24 -0.14 -4.98
N GLN A 143 -6.37 0.39 -5.47
CA GLN A 143 -7.62 0.64 -4.75
C GLN A 143 -8.81 0.17 -5.61
N HIS A 144 -9.91 -0.32 -5.06
CA HIS A 144 -10.23 -0.50 -3.65
C HIS A 144 -10.19 -1.98 -3.29
N PHE A 145 -9.93 -2.29 -2.00
CA PHE A 145 -9.84 -3.66 -1.49
C PHE A 145 -10.49 -3.73 -0.10
N GLN A 146 -10.99 -4.89 0.28
CA GLN A 146 -11.47 -5.16 1.63
C GLN A 146 -10.41 -5.92 2.43
N ARG A 147 -10.34 -5.65 3.72
CA ARG A 147 -9.45 -6.37 4.63
C ARG A 147 -9.84 -7.86 4.76
N HIS A 148 -11.14 -8.12 4.80
CA HIS A 148 -11.70 -9.47 4.89
C HIS A 148 -12.55 -9.73 3.65
N LEU A 149 -12.33 -10.86 3.01
CA LEU A 149 -13.06 -11.22 1.80
C LEU A 149 -14.47 -11.73 2.16
N PRO A 150 -15.51 -11.32 1.42
CA PRO A 150 -16.89 -11.70 1.72
C PRO A 150 -17.16 -13.21 1.64
N ASP A 151 -16.38 -13.92 0.83
CA ASP A 151 -16.49 -15.38 0.63
C ASP A 151 -15.69 -16.19 1.66
N GLY A 152 -15.02 -15.53 2.61
CA GLY A 152 -14.25 -16.15 3.69
C GLY A 152 -12.85 -16.64 3.29
N ARG A 153 -12.45 -16.52 2.02
CA ARG A 153 -11.06 -16.83 1.61
C ARG A 153 -10.08 -15.86 2.27
N SER A 154 -8.85 -16.33 2.47
CA SER A 154 -7.74 -15.50 2.91
C SER A 154 -7.10 -14.75 1.74
N TRP A 155 -6.42 -13.66 2.02
CA TRP A 155 -5.61 -12.95 1.01
C TRP A 155 -4.45 -13.82 0.50
N ASP A 156 -3.93 -14.74 1.31
CA ASP A 156 -2.87 -15.65 0.87
C ASP A 156 -3.32 -16.62 -0.23
N GLU A 157 -4.60 -16.97 -0.25
CA GLU A 157 -5.17 -17.84 -1.30
C GLU A 157 -5.42 -17.10 -2.62
N VAL A 158 -5.73 -15.79 -2.58
CA VAL A 158 -6.16 -15.04 -3.78
C VAL A 158 -5.15 -14.00 -4.28
N LYS A 159 -4.10 -13.69 -3.52
CA LYS A 159 -3.15 -12.60 -3.85
C LYS A 159 -2.53 -12.73 -5.23
N HIS A 160 -2.27 -13.94 -5.71
CA HIS A 160 -1.66 -14.18 -7.02
C HIS A 160 -2.65 -13.92 -8.15
N GLU A 161 -3.91 -14.35 -8.01
CA GLU A 161 -5.01 -14.04 -8.94
C GLU A 161 -5.21 -12.53 -9.07
N VAL A 162 -5.25 -11.85 -7.92
CA VAL A 162 -5.43 -10.39 -7.87
C VAL A 162 -4.22 -9.66 -8.47
N ALA A 163 -3.00 -10.14 -8.21
CA ALA A 163 -1.80 -9.57 -8.80
C ALA A 163 -1.77 -9.70 -10.33
N ASP A 164 -2.19 -10.87 -10.86
CA ASP A 164 -2.32 -11.09 -12.32
C ASP A 164 -3.35 -10.12 -12.93
N MET A 165 -4.50 -9.97 -12.31
CA MET A 165 -5.54 -9.03 -12.72
C MET A 165 -5.06 -7.58 -12.73
N ILE A 166 -4.25 -7.15 -11.74
CA ILE A 166 -3.65 -5.82 -11.70
C ILE A 166 -2.68 -5.63 -12.88
N ILE A 167 -1.82 -6.62 -13.14
CA ILE A 167 -0.89 -6.58 -14.29
C ILE A 167 -1.66 -6.49 -15.60
N ASP A 168 -2.69 -7.31 -15.79
CA ASP A 168 -3.56 -7.28 -16.97
C ASP A 168 -4.29 -5.94 -17.13
N THR A 169 -4.66 -5.31 -16.02
CA THR A 169 -5.28 -3.98 -16.05
C THR A 169 -4.30 -2.93 -16.58
N ILE A 170 -3.04 -2.94 -16.16
CA ILE A 170 -2.03 -1.99 -16.65
C ILE A 170 -1.69 -2.29 -18.11
N ASP A 171 -1.60 -3.56 -18.48
CA ASP A 171 -1.28 -4.00 -19.85
C ASP A 171 -2.29 -3.47 -20.91
N ASN A 172 -3.55 -3.27 -20.51
CA ASN A 172 -4.55 -2.62 -21.39
C ASN A 172 -4.18 -1.16 -21.75
N TYR A 173 -3.34 -0.49 -20.96
CA TYR A 173 -2.90 0.89 -21.18
C TYR A 173 -1.46 0.99 -21.64
N ALA A 174 -0.64 -0.02 -21.34
CA ALA A 174 0.75 -0.17 -21.73
C ALA A 174 1.01 -1.62 -22.18
N PRO A 175 0.78 -1.95 -23.48
CA PRO A 175 0.71 -3.34 -23.99
C PRO A 175 2.00 -4.16 -23.86
N ASN A 176 3.12 -3.56 -23.47
CA ASN A 176 4.36 -4.25 -23.16
C ASN A 176 4.52 -4.55 -21.66
N PHE A 177 3.62 -4.04 -20.79
CA PHE A 177 3.82 -4.10 -19.34
C PHE A 177 3.88 -5.53 -18.83
N LYS A 178 2.89 -6.35 -19.19
CA LYS A 178 2.83 -7.76 -18.74
C LYS A 178 4.08 -8.57 -19.16
N ALA A 179 4.53 -8.37 -20.40
CA ALA A 179 5.71 -9.06 -20.92
C ALA A 179 7.02 -8.57 -20.27
N SER A 180 7.06 -7.31 -19.80
CA SER A 180 8.23 -6.73 -19.14
C SER A 180 8.39 -7.15 -17.68
N VAL A 181 7.35 -7.72 -17.04
CA VAL A 181 7.42 -8.15 -15.63
C VAL A 181 8.30 -9.39 -15.49
N VAL A 182 9.45 -9.25 -14.83
CA VAL A 182 10.40 -10.34 -14.55
C VAL A 182 10.32 -10.84 -13.11
N GLY A 183 9.64 -10.11 -12.22
CA GLY A 183 9.41 -10.52 -10.83
C GLY A 183 8.40 -9.61 -10.14
N ARG A 184 7.78 -10.12 -9.08
CA ARG A 184 6.81 -9.36 -8.26
C ARG A 184 6.83 -9.77 -6.79
N GLN A 185 6.54 -8.82 -5.94
CA GLN A 185 6.43 -9.00 -4.49
C GLN A 185 5.28 -8.17 -3.94
#